data_79ce75efe3e569875a7a02e26242c0df
#
_entry.id   79ce75efe3e569875a7a02e26242c0df
#
_cell.length_a   1.000
_cell.length_b   1.000
_cell.length_c   1.000
_cell.angle_alpha   90.00
_cell.angle_beta   90.00
_cell.angle_gamma   90.00
#
_symmetry.space_group_name_H-M   'P 1'
#
loop_
_entity.id
_entity.type
_entity.pdbx_description
1 polymer ?
#
loop_
_entity_poly.entity_id
_entity_poly.type
_entity_poly.pdbx_seq_one_letter_code
_entity_poly.pdbx_strand_id
1 'polypeptide(L)'
;MTPSVAWQLVRSGHLVRSLRLAPFATSTAAVAAYLAARRGDTHHVIADQRVLGLLLALGSGYALDDGAAVTLQASPYSLARRLCLRIACATAVVVPLWTAMLARFLPSAPAGDRWALGTGLTVEPAAALTVIWAVAAWGRRHGFEHPGIITTPALLASLLLAASIPQAPMLVGSGAQWTPAHLRWSGILVGATCVLVAGTRDPATS
;
A
#
# COMPACT_ATOMS: atom_id res chain seq x y z
N MET A 1 -24.98 27.43 0.46
CA MET A 1 -23.88 26.47 0.17
C MET A 1 -24.21 25.16 0.90
N THR A 2 -24.65 24.15 0.21
CA THR A 2 -24.88 22.83 0.81
C THR A 2 -23.51 22.23 1.19
N PRO A 3 -23.32 21.76 2.43
CA PRO A 3 -22.07 21.09 2.80
C PRO A 3 -21.84 19.95 1.83
N SER A 4 -20.62 19.85 1.30
CA SER A 4 -20.28 18.82 0.33
C SER A 4 -20.58 17.45 0.96
N VAL A 5 -21.17 16.56 0.18
CA VAL A 5 -21.56 15.20 0.61
C VAL A 5 -20.38 14.44 1.26
N ALA A 6 -19.15 14.75 0.89
CA ALA A 6 -17.95 14.26 1.54
C ALA A 6 -17.88 14.61 3.03
N TRP A 7 -18.28 15.82 3.42
CA TRP A 7 -18.34 16.26 4.82
C TRP A 7 -19.41 15.50 5.62
N GLN A 8 -20.54 15.20 5.00
CA GLN A 8 -21.60 14.40 5.64
C GLN A 8 -21.17 12.95 5.86
N LEU A 9 -20.42 12.37 4.93
CA LEU A 9 -19.87 11.00 5.05
C LEU A 9 -18.82 10.89 6.16
N VAL A 10 -17.95 11.89 6.31
CA VAL A 10 -16.99 11.97 7.42
C VAL A 10 -17.69 12.17 8.76
N ARG A 11 -18.74 12.99 8.78
CA ARG A 11 -19.49 13.33 9.99
C ARG A 11 -20.37 12.16 10.48
N SER A 12 -20.78 11.26 9.61
CA SER A 12 -21.67 10.16 9.98
C SER A 12 -21.01 9.05 10.82
N GLY A 13 -19.69 9.07 10.98
CA GLY A 13 -18.93 8.05 11.75
C GLY A 13 -19.07 6.61 11.22
N HIS A 14 -20.01 6.37 10.30
CA HIS A 14 -20.28 5.04 9.76
C HIS A 14 -19.15 4.55 8.86
N LEU A 15 -18.50 5.45 8.10
CA LEU A 15 -17.34 5.09 7.28
C LEU A 15 -16.18 4.60 8.14
N VAL A 16 -15.91 5.29 9.25
CA VAL A 16 -14.82 4.90 10.17
C VAL A 16 -15.13 3.56 10.85
N ARG A 17 -16.40 3.32 11.23
CA ARG A 17 -16.83 2.05 11.84
C ARG A 17 -16.85 0.89 10.84
N SER A 18 -17.09 1.16 9.56
CA SER A 18 -17.08 0.13 8.50
C SER A 18 -15.67 -0.26 8.06
N LEU A 19 -14.65 0.53 8.38
CA LEU A 19 -13.26 0.23 8.09
C LEU A 19 -12.77 -0.82 9.09
N ARG A 20 -12.28 -1.95 8.61
CA ARG A 20 -11.47 -2.88 9.42
C ARG A 20 -10.09 -2.27 9.66
N LEU A 21 -10.06 -1.18 10.45
CA LEU A 21 -8.84 -0.42 10.69
C LEU A 21 -7.85 -1.13 11.61
N ALA A 22 -8.27 -2.14 12.37
CA ALA A 22 -7.41 -2.77 13.35
C ALA A 22 -6.11 -3.32 12.77
N PRO A 23 -6.08 -4.12 11.68
CA PRO A 23 -4.83 -4.59 11.10
C PRO A 23 -3.98 -3.45 10.53
N PHE A 24 -4.61 -2.45 9.91
CA PHE A 24 -3.92 -1.29 9.40
C PHE A 24 -3.33 -0.43 10.53
N ALA A 25 -4.09 -0.18 11.58
CA ALA A 25 -3.63 0.54 12.76
C ALA A 25 -2.49 -0.20 13.48
N THR A 26 -2.59 -1.54 13.58
CA THR A 26 -1.55 -2.37 14.19
C THR A 26 -0.25 -2.31 13.38
N SER A 27 -0.30 -2.45 12.04
CA SER A 27 0.88 -2.34 11.19
C SER A 27 1.50 -0.94 11.24
N THR A 28 0.67 0.10 11.24
CA THR A 28 1.09 1.50 11.38
C THR A 28 1.75 1.75 12.72
N ALA A 29 1.16 1.26 13.82
CA ALA A 29 1.72 1.38 15.16
C ALA A 29 3.05 0.61 15.29
N ALA A 30 3.14 -0.59 14.71
CA ALA A 30 4.38 -1.37 14.69
C ALA A 30 5.51 -0.62 13.97
N VAL A 31 5.21 -0.01 12.80
CA VAL A 31 6.17 0.82 12.07
C VAL A 31 6.60 2.04 12.89
N ALA A 32 5.65 2.75 13.50
CA ALA A 32 5.94 3.91 14.33
C ALA A 32 6.78 3.54 15.57
N ALA A 33 6.44 2.43 16.24
CA ALA A 33 7.19 1.92 17.38
C ALA A 33 8.61 1.51 16.98
N TYR A 34 8.78 0.83 15.83
CA TYR A 34 10.08 0.49 15.30
C TYR A 34 10.95 1.72 15.05
N LEU A 35 10.38 2.74 14.39
CA LEU A 35 11.07 4.01 14.13
C LEU A 35 11.49 4.72 15.42
N ALA A 36 10.68 4.65 16.46
CA ALA A 36 10.98 5.24 17.76
C ALA A 36 12.07 4.47 18.52
N ALA A 37 12.06 3.13 18.42
CA ALA A 37 13.00 2.25 19.12
C ALA A 37 14.41 2.24 18.49
N ARG A 38 14.49 2.31 17.16
CA ARG A 38 15.76 2.26 16.41
C ARG A 38 16.45 3.63 16.45
N ARG A 39 17.38 3.78 17.37
CA ARG A 39 18.25 4.97 17.50
C ARG A 39 19.66 4.65 16.98
N GLY A 40 19.97 5.08 15.76
CA GLY A 40 21.35 5.23 15.29
C GLY A 40 22.04 4.04 14.64
N ASP A 41 21.42 2.87 14.54
CA ASP A 41 22.01 1.73 13.83
C ASP A 41 21.64 1.78 12.33
N THR A 42 22.68 1.86 11.48
CA THR A 42 22.54 2.05 10.04
C THR A 42 22.89 0.79 9.22
N HIS A 43 23.31 -0.29 9.87
CA HIS A 43 23.84 -1.48 9.18
C HIS A 43 22.78 -2.24 8.34
N HIS A 44 21.50 -2.09 8.65
CA HIS A 44 20.40 -2.83 7.99
C HIS A 44 19.36 -1.93 7.31
N VAL A 45 19.72 -0.70 6.95
CA VAL A 45 18.79 0.32 6.44
C VAL A 45 17.89 -0.18 5.31
N ILE A 46 18.45 -0.87 4.31
CA ILE A 46 17.69 -1.38 3.16
C ILE A 46 16.70 -2.47 3.59
N ALA A 47 17.15 -3.42 4.43
CA ALA A 47 16.30 -4.50 4.91
C ALA A 47 15.17 -3.97 5.81
N ASP A 48 15.50 -3.07 6.72
CA ASP A 48 14.54 -2.44 7.63
C ASP A 48 13.47 -1.66 6.85
N GLN A 49 13.87 -0.87 5.86
CA GLN A 49 12.94 -0.13 5.02
C GLN A 49 11.98 -1.05 4.24
N ARG A 50 12.49 -2.15 3.70
CA ARG A 50 11.66 -3.14 3.00
C ARG A 50 10.64 -3.79 3.92
N VAL A 51 11.08 -4.25 5.10
CA VAL A 51 10.17 -4.86 6.09
C VAL A 51 9.08 -3.88 6.49
N LEU A 52 9.45 -2.62 6.80
CA LEU A 52 8.49 -1.60 7.18
C LEU A 52 7.55 -1.21 6.03
N GLY A 53 8.07 -1.08 4.82
CA GLY A 53 7.26 -0.83 3.62
C GLY A 53 6.27 -1.95 3.34
N LEU A 54 6.70 -3.21 3.49
CA LEU A 54 5.82 -4.38 3.37
C LEU A 54 4.76 -4.40 4.47
N LEU A 55 5.10 -4.11 5.72
CA LEU A 55 4.11 -4.04 6.81
C LEU A 55 3.04 -2.99 6.53
N LEU A 56 3.41 -1.81 6.03
CA LEU A 56 2.46 -0.78 5.62
C LEU A 56 1.59 -1.24 4.45
N ALA A 57 2.20 -1.88 3.45
CA ALA A 57 1.47 -2.41 2.29
C ALA A 57 0.46 -3.48 2.72
N LEU A 58 0.88 -4.48 3.49
CA LEU A 58 0.03 -5.56 3.97
C LEU A 58 -1.12 -5.04 4.84
N GLY A 59 -0.84 -4.12 5.76
CA GLY A 59 -1.86 -3.50 6.60
C GLY A 59 -2.90 -2.71 5.80
N SER A 60 -2.44 -1.98 4.75
CA SER A 60 -3.33 -1.17 3.91
C SER A 60 -4.34 -1.99 3.09
N GLY A 61 -4.05 -3.26 2.80
CA GLY A 61 -4.98 -4.15 2.12
C GLY A 61 -6.30 -4.32 2.90
N TYR A 62 -6.22 -4.40 4.22
CA TYR A 62 -7.41 -4.50 5.07
C TYR A 62 -8.21 -3.20 5.16
N ALA A 63 -7.59 -2.04 4.89
CA ALA A 63 -8.33 -0.77 4.84
C ALA A 63 -9.33 -0.72 3.67
N LEU A 64 -9.17 -1.57 2.66
CA LEU A 64 -10.10 -1.68 1.54
C LEU A 64 -11.24 -2.68 1.80
N ASP A 65 -11.16 -3.49 2.85
CA ASP A 65 -12.24 -4.38 3.25
C ASP A 65 -13.45 -3.56 3.72
N ASP A 66 -14.63 -3.92 3.25
CA ASP A 66 -15.87 -3.23 3.53
C ASP A 66 -16.84 -4.12 4.30
N GLY A 67 -16.78 -4.04 5.63
CA GLY A 67 -17.70 -4.77 6.49
C GLY A 67 -19.19 -4.38 6.31
N ALA A 68 -19.45 -3.24 5.68
CA ALA A 68 -20.80 -2.76 5.39
C ALA A 68 -21.21 -2.97 3.92
N ALA A 69 -20.46 -3.76 3.15
CA ALA A 69 -20.71 -3.94 1.71
C ALA A 69 -22.14 -4.36 1.40
N VAL A 70 -22.67 -5.30 2.17
CA VAL A 70 -24.04 -5.83 1.99
C VAL A 70 -25.09 -4.76 2.25
N THR A 71 -24.92 -3.99 3.34
CA THR A 71 -25.87 -2.93 3.70
C THR A 71 -25.77 -1.70 2.80
N LEU A 72 -24.63 -1.52 2.14
CA LEU A 72 -24.38 -0.39 1.24
C LEU A 72 -24.65 -0.71 -0.24
N GLN A 73 -25.13 -1.92 -0.57
CA GLN A 73 -25.53 -2.24 -1.95
C GLN A 73 -26.66 -1.33 -2.45
N ALA A 74 -27.56 -0.91 -1.55
CA ALA A 74 -28.62 0.06 -1.84
C ALA A 74 -28.16 1.53 -1.77
N SER A 75 -26.88 1.80 -1.53
CA SER A 75 -26.36 3.16 -1.44
C SER A 75 -26.23 3.81 -2.81
N PRO A 76 -26.62 5.09 -2.97
CA PRO A 76 -26.48 5.83 -4.23
C PRO A 76 -25.01 6.14 -4.60
N TYR A 77 -24.07 5.76 -3.76
CA TYR A 77 -22.64 6.03 -3.99
C TYR A 77 -22.01 4.93 -4.82
N SER A 78 -21.36 5.32 -5.93
CA SER A 78 -20.62 4.41 -6.79
C SER A 78 -19.50 3.68 -6.04
N LEU A 79 -19.21 2.45 -6.46
CA LEU A 79 -18.10 1.65 -5.94
C LEU A 79 -16.78 2.42 -6.07
N ALA A 80 -16.57 3.07 -7.21
CA ALA A 80 -15.39 3.90 -7.50
C ALA A 80 -15.15 4.95 -6.41
N ARG A 81 -16.18 5.71 -6.06
CA ARG A 81 -16.07 6.79 -5.07
C ARG A 81 -15.72 6.27 -3.68
N ARG A 82 -16.34 5.16 -3.26
CA ARG A 82 -16.06 4.52 -1.96
C ARG A 82 -14.62 4.03 -1.90
N LEU A 83 -14.17 3.39 -2.97
CA LEU A 83 -12.82 2.84 -3.07
C LEU A 83 -11.76 3.94 -3.10
N CYS A 84 -11.96 4.98 -3.92
CA CYS A 84 -11.06 6.14 -3.98
C CYS A 84 -10.92 6.83 -2.61
N LEU A 85 -12.02 6.98 -1.87
CA LEU A 85 -11.96 7.58 -0.55
C LEU A 85 -11.14 6.74 0.44
N ARG A 86 -11.29 5.41 0.42
CA ARG A 86 -10.52 4.49 1.27
C ARG A 86 -9.04 4.50 0.92
N ILE A 87 -8.71 4.48 -0.37
CA ILE A 87 -7.33 4.61 -0.86
C ILE A 87 -6.74 5.95 -0.40
N ALA A 88 -7.48 7.04 -0.54
CA ALA A 88 -7.03 8.36 -0.09
C ALA A 88 -6.77 8.41 1.42
N CYS A 89 -7.64 7.80 2.24
CA CYS A 89 -7.44 7.70 3.69
C CYS A 89 -6.20 6.85 4.03
N ALA A 90 -6.01 5.71 3.37
CA ALA A 90 -4.83 4.88 3.58
C ALA A 90 -3.55 5.61 3.16
N THR A 91 -3.56 6.28 2.01
CA THR A 91 -2.43 7.08 1.50
C THR A 91 -2.07 8.22 2.46
N ALA A 92 -3.07 8.90 3.03
CA ALA A 92 -2.86 9.98 3.98
C ALA A 92 -2.11 9.54 5.26
N VAL A 93 -2.13 8.26 5.59
CA VAL A 93 -1.36 7.68 6.70
C VAL A 93 -0.01 7.12 6.22
N VAL A 94 -0.03 6.37 5.11
CA VAL A 94 1.17 5.68 4.59
C VAL A 94 2.23 6.67 4.13
N VAL A 95 1.85 7.72 3.39
CA VAL A 95 2.81 8.67 2.81
C VAL A 95 3.60 9.43 3.87
N PRO A 96 3.00 10.02 4.92
CA PRO A 96 3.77 10.69 5.98
C PRO A 96 4.71 9.74 6.71
N LEU A 97 4.26 8.53 7.04
CA LEU A 97 5.11 7.52 7.69
C LEU A 97 6.29 7.12 6.80
N TRP A 98 6.02 6.85 5.52
CA TRP A 98 7.07 6.54 4.56
C TRP A 98 8.09 7.68 4.42
N THR A 99 7.60 8.91 4.32
CA THR A 99 8.45 10.10 4.26
C THR A 99 9.31 10.24 5.53
N ALA A 100 8.72 10.01 6.71
CA ALA A 100 9.45 10.03 7.97
C ALA A 100 10.54 8.94 8.01
N MET A 101 10.24 7.74 7.49
CA MET A 101 11.23 6.66 7.36
C MET A 101 12.39 7.07 6.45
N LEU A 102 12.10 7.60 5.26
CA LEU A 102 13.13 8.07 4.34
C LEU A 102 13.96 9.19 4.96
N ALA A 103 13.33 10.18 5.57
CA ALA A 103 14.01 11.28 6.24
C ALA A 103 14.92 10.81 7.38
N ARG A 104 14.56 9.72 8.06
CA ARG A 104 15.33 9.13 9.15
C ARG A 104 16.56 8.38 8.65
N PHE A 105 16.45 7.66 7.54
CA PHE A 105 17.48 6.72 7.08
C PHE A 105 18.37 7.25 5.94
N LEU A 106 17.82 8.02 5.01
CA LEU A 106 18.61 8.54 3.87
C LEU A 106 19.85 9.37 4.26
N PRO A 107 19.83 10.18 5.34
CA PRO A 107 21.02 10.94 5.73
C PRO A 107 22.25 10.06 6.05
N SER A 108 22.04 8.82 6.49
CA SER A 108 23.12 7.88 6.77
C SER A 108 23.73 7.21 5.53
N ALA A 109 23.04 7.30 4.39
CA ALA A 109 23.56 6.77 3.12
C ALA A 109 24.63 7.70 2.52
N PRO A 110 25.60 7.13 1.75
CA PRO A 110 26.57 7.93 0.99
C PRO A 110 25.87 8.99 0.13
N ALA A 111 26.41 10.19 0.09
CA ALA A 111 25.75 11.33 -0.57
C ALA A 111 25.46 11.07 -2.05
N GLY A 112 26.36 10.36 -2.75
CA GLY A 112 26.19 10.01 -4.17
C GLY A 112 25.06 9.01 -4.44
N ASP A 113 24.71 8.18 -3.46
CA ASP A 113 23.74 7.09 -3.61
C ASP A 113 22.33 7.45 -3.08
N ARG A 114 22.20 8.56 -2.35
CA ARG A 114 20.94 8.93 -1.69
C ARG A 114 19.75 8.99 -2.62
N TRP A 115 19.94 9.57 -3.79
CA TRP A 115 18.86 9.66 -4.78
C TRP A 115 18.45 8.28 -5.32
N ALA A 116 19.42 7.47 -5.71
CA ALA A 116 19.16 6.13 -6.22
C ALA A 116 18.53 5.22 -5.16
N LEU A 117 19.02 5.29 -3.94
CA LEU A 117 18.44 4.54 -2.81
C LEU A 117 17.04 5.04 -2.46
N GLY A 118 16.82 6.34 -2.36
CA GLY A 118 15.51 6.92 -2.02
C GLY A 118 14.45 6.59 -3.06
N THR A 119 14.76 6.70 -4.34
CA THR A 119 13.82 6.36 -5.43
C THR A 119 13.56 4.85 -5.48
N GLY A 120 14.59 4.02 -5.41
CA GLY A 120 14.45 2.57 -5.43
C GLY A 120 13.62 2.06 -4.25
N LEU A 121 14.00 2.44 -3.03
CA LEU A 121 13.26 2.06 -1.82
C LEU A 121 11.82 2.59 -1.80
N THR A 122 11.48 3.63 -2.56
CA THR A 122 10.10 4.13 -2.68
C THR A 122 9.30 3.33 -3.70
N VAL A 123 9.91 2.94 -4.82
CA VAL A 123 9.22 2.19 -5.88
C VAL A 123 8.78 0.81 -5.40
N GLU A 124 9.59 0.11 -4.61
CA GLU A 124 9.26 -1.22 -4.09
C GLU A 124 7.95 -1.23 -3.27
N PRO A 125 7.79 -0.45 -2.18
CA PRO A 125 6.54 -0.44 -1.41
C PRO A 125 5.39 0.22 -2.16
N ALA A 126 5.65 1.20 -3.02
CA ALA A 126 4.61 1.78 -3.87
C ALA A 126 4.02 0.72 -4.82
N ALA A 127 4.86 -0.12 -5.42
CA ALA A 127 4.40 -1.23 -6.25
C ALA A 127 3.61 -2.25 -5.43
N ALA A 128 4.11 -2.66 -4.27
CA ALA A 128 3.44 -3.60 -3.37
C ALA A 128 2.05 -3.08 -2.92
N LEU A 129 1.97 -1.80 -2.50
CA LEU A 129 0.72 -1.12 -2.16
C LEU A 129 -0.26 -1.13 -3.32
N THR A 130 0.21 -0.73 -4.50
CA THR A 130 -0.64 -0.63 -5.69
C THR A 130 -1.14 -2.00 -6.14
N VAL A 131 -0.33 -3.05 -6.04
CA VAL A 131 -0.75 -4.44 -6.30
C VAL A 131 -1.87 -4.85 -5.35
N ILE A 132 -1.71 -4.62 -4.04
CA ILE A 132 -2.75 -4.94 -3.04
C ILE A 132 -4.05 -4.20 -3.38
N TRP A 133 -3.97 -2.92 -3.65
CA TRP A 133 -5.15 -2.12 -3.96
C TRP A 133 -5.79 -2.52 -5.28
N ALA A 134 -4.99 -2.86 -6.30
CA ALA A 134 -5.48 -3.32 -7.59
C ALA A 134 -6.24 -4.66 -7.45
N VAL A 135 -5.66 -5.63 -6.74
CA VAL A 135 -6.32 -6.93 -6.53
C VAL A 135 -7.54 -6.78 -5.62
N ALA A 136 -7.48 -5.94 -4.59
CA ALA A 136 -8.62 -5.65 -3.74
C ALA A 136 -9.75 -4.96 -4.52
N ALA A 137 -9.45 -3.97 -5.36
CA ALA A 137 -10.42 -3.30 -6.21
C ALA A 137 -11.08 -4.26 -7.20
N TRP A 138 -10.27 -5.11 -7.82
CA TRP A 138 -10.74 -6.15 -8.73
C TRP A 138 -11.63 -7.17 -8.02
N GLY A 139 -11.22 -7.64 -6.84
CA GLY A 139 -12.03 -8.53 -6.02
C GLY A 139 -13.38 -7.91 -5.64
N ARG A 140 -13.40 -6.64 -5.25
CA ARG A 140 -14.64 -5.89 -4.95
C ARG A 140 -15.57 -5.80 -6.15
N ARG A 141 -15.03 -5.56 -7.34
CA ARG A 141 -15.80 -5.56 -8.59
C ARG A 141 -16.47 -6.90 -8.87
N HIS A 142 -15.86 -8.01 -8.43
CA HIS A 142 -16.38 -9.38 -8.59
C HIS A 142 -17.18 -9.88 -7.37
N GLY A 143 -17.55 -9.00 -6.44
CA GLY A 143 -18.40 -9.32 -5.31
C GLY A 143 -17.71 -9.88 -4.07
N PHE A 144 -16.38 -9.92 -4.03
CA PHE A 144 -15.67 -10.31 -2.80
C PHE A 144 -15.87 -9.26 -1.70
N GLU A 145 -16.38 -9.67 -0.54
CA GLU A 145 -16.63 -8.75 0.58
C GLU A 145 -15.35 -8.34 1.31
N HIS A 146 -14.40 -9.26 1.42
CA HIS A 146 -13.16 -9.10 2.17
C HIS A 146 -11.92 -9.43 1.33
N PRO A 147 -11.63 -8.66 0.27
CA PRO A 147 -10.49 -8.94 -0.60
C PRO A 147 -9.15 -8.86 0.14
N GLY A 148 -8.99 -8.01 1.16
CA GLY A 148 -7.76 -7.86 1.93
C GLY A 148 -7.32 -9.15 2.64
N ILE A 149 -8.28 -9.97 3.10
CA ILE A 149 -7.98 -11.26 3.73
C ILE A 149 -7.28 -12.21 2.76
N ILE A 150 -7.61 -12.14 1.47
CA ILE A 150 -7.03 -13.00 0.42
C ILE A 150 -5.78 -12.36 -0.17
N THR A 151 -5.83 -11.07 -0.48
CA THR A 151 -4.76 -10.37 -1.20
C THR A 151 -3.50 -10.21 -0.37
N THR A 152 -3.65 -9.97 0.94
CA THR A 152 -2.51 -9.77 1.84
C THR A 152 -1.60 -11.01 1.93
N PRO A 153 -2.08 -12.22 2.28
CA PRO A 153 -1.25 -13.42 2.30
C PRO A 153 -0.78 -13.83 0.91
N ALA A 154 -1.57 -13.63 -0.13
CA ALA A 154 -1.18 -13.93 -1.51
C ALA A 154 -0.01 -13.07 -1.96
N LEU A 155 0.00 -11.77 -1.65
CA LEU A 155 1.13 -10.90 -1.95
C LEU A 155 2.38 -11.34 -1.19
N LEU A 156 2.25 -11.64 0.11
CA LEU A 156 3.39 -12.11 0.91
C LEU A 156 4.00 -13.38 0.31
N ALA A 157 3.16 -14.37 -0.02
CA ALA A 157 3.61 -15.59 -0.68
C ALA A 157 4.28 -15.31 -2.03
N SER A 158 3.72 -14.42 -2.84
CA SER A 158 4.29 -14.02 -4.14
C SER A 158 5.65 -13.34 -3.99
N LEU A 159 5.82 -12.49 -2.98
CA LEU A 159 7.10 -11.84 -2.69
C LEU A 159 8.16 -12.82 -2.20
N LEU A 160 7.78 -13.76 -1.33
CA LEU A 160 8.68 -14.82 -0.88
C LEU A 160 9.11 -15.71 -2.04
N LEU A 161 8.18 -16.06 -2.93
CA LEU A 161 8.48 -16.82 -4.14
C LEU A 161 9.41 -16.03 -5.07
N ALA A 162 9.09 -14.76 -5.34
CA ALA A 162 9.93 -13.89 -6.16
C ALA A 162 11.35 -13.71 -5.60
N ALA A 163 11.49 -13.64 -4.27
CA ALA A 163 12.79 -13.59 -3.61
C ALA A 163 13.60 -14.88 -3.78
N SER A 164 12.92 -16.00 -4.06
CA SER A 164 13.55 -17.32 -4.26
C SER A 164 14.03 -17.54 -5.70
N ILE A 165 13.79 -16.62 -6.64
CA ILE A 165 14.20 -16.76 -8.05
C ILE A 165 15.59 -16.15 -8.25
N PRO A 166 16.66 -16.94 -8.37
CA PRO A 166 18.04 -16.42 -8.47
C PRO A 166 18.30 -15.65 -9.77
N GLN A 167 17.62 -16.04 -10.88
CA GLN A 167 17.84 -15.49 -12.22
C GLN A 167 17.21 -14.08 -12.39
N ALA A 168 16.24 -13.72 -11.56
CA ALA A 168 15.56 -12.45 -11.64
C ALA A 168 15.35 -11.84 -10.24
N PRO A 169 16.43 -11.51 -9.53
CA PRO A 169 16.30 -11.03 -8.16
C PRO A 169 15.47 -9.76 -8.10
N MET A 170 14.44 -9.78 -7.25
CA MET A 170 13.56 -8.63 -7.02
C MET A 170 13.99 -7.83 -5.79
N LEU A 171 14.53 -8.51 -4.78
CA LEU A 171 14.99 -7.93 -3.53
C LEU A 171 16.53 -7.99 -3.48
N VAL A 172 17.17 -7.00 -4.08
CA VAL A 172 18.64 -6.92 -4.14
C VAL A 172 19.15 -5.86 -3.17
N GLY A 173 20.37 -6.08 -2.65
CA GLY A 173 21.12 -5.04 -1.97
C GLY A 173 21.58 -3.94 -2.95
N SER A 174 22.49 -3.09 -2.51
CA SER A 174 23.16 -2.13 -3.42
C SER A 174 24.07 -2.88 -4.42
N GLY A 175 24.33 -2.27 -5.56
CA GLY A 175 25.26 -2.80 -6.57
C GLY A 175 24.65 -2.92 -7.96
N ALA A 176 25.30 -3.69 -8.83
CA ALA A 176 24.98 -3.77 -10.26
C ALA A 176 23.54 -4.22 -10.57
N GLN A 177 22.95 -5.03 -9.70
CA GLN A 177 21.58 -5.53 -9.87
C GLN A 177 20.51 -4.55 -9.39
N TRP A 178 20.89 -3.42 -8.77
CA TRP A 178 19.96 -2.44 -8.23
C TRP A 178 19.02 -1.87 -9.31
N THR A 179 19.58 -1.31 -10.36
CA THR A 179 18.80 -0.70 -11.44
C THR A 179 17.87 -1.70 -12.16
N PRO A 180 18.35 -2.89 -12.59
CA PRO A 180 17.46 -3.89 -13.20
C PRO A 180 16.32 -4.33 -12.30
N ALA A 181 16.55 -4.49 -10.99
CA ALA A 181 15.50 -4.86 -10.04
C ALA A 181 14.43 -3.77 -9.95
N HIS A 182 14.83 -2.50 -9.86
CA HIS A 182 13.88 -1.38 -9.74
C HIS A 182 13.15 -1.07 -11.05
N LEU A 183 13.71 -1.39 -12.20
CA LEU A 183 12.96 -1.36 -13.47
C LEU A 183 11.84 -2.40 -13.47
N ARG A 184 12.07 -3.62 -12.93
CA ARG A 184 11.00 -4.63 -12.77
C ARG A 184 9.91 -4.13 -11.81
N TRP A 185 10.28 -3.55 -10.67
CA TRP A 185 9.34 -2.96 -9.73
C TRP A 185 8.54 -1.81 -10.36
N SER A 186 9.16 -0.97 -11.17
CA SER A 186 8.48 0.08 -11.92
C SER A 186 7.47 -0.49 -12.92
N GLY A 187 7.82 -1.56 -13.61
CA GLY A 187 6.89 -2.28 -14.49
C GLY A 187 5.69 -2.84 -13.74
N ILE A 188 5.91 -3.45 -12.57
CA ILE A 188 4.84 -3.93 -11.69
C ILE A 188 3.95 -2.77 -11.23
N LEU A 189 4.53 -1.64 -10.82
CA LEU A 189 3.80 -0.45 -10.40
C LEU A 189 2.88 0.07 -11.51
N VAL A 190 3.39 0.19 -12.73
CA VAL A 190 2.60 0.63 -13.89
C VAL A 190 1.47 -0.35 -14.18
N GLY A 191 1.77 -1.65 -14.28
CA GLY A 191 0.77 -2.68 -14.53
C GLY A 191 -0.32 -2.72 -13.46
N ALA A 192 0.08 -2.67 -12.18
CA ALA A 192 -0.86 -2.63 -11.05
C ALA A 192 -1.72 -1.36 -11.06
N THR A 193 -1.16 -0.21 -11.44
CA THR A 193 -1.93 1.04 -11.59
C THR A 193 -3.00 0.90 -12.68
N CYS A 194 -2.66 0.31 -13.82
CA CYS A 194 -3.64 0.04 -14.88
C CYS A 194 -4.79 -0.86 -14.39
N VAL A 195 -4.45 -1.94 -13.67
CA VAL A 195 -5.46 -2.86 -13.09
C VAL A 195 -6.30 -2.14 -12.04
N LEU A 196 -5.68 -1.31 -11.19
CA LEU A 196 -6.40 -0.52 -10.19
C LEU A 196 -7.41 0.42 -10.84
N VAL A 197 -6.99 1.17 -11.85
CA VAL A 197 -7.89 2.08 -12.60
C VAL A 197 -9.02 1.31 -13.26
N ALA A 198 -8.75 0.15 -13.86
CA ALA A 198 -9.77 -0.70 -14.44
C ALA A 198 -10.73 -1.27 -13.38
N GLY A 199 -10.20 -1.69 -12.22
CA GLY A 199 -10.99 -2.23 -11.10
C GLY A 199 -11.87 -1.21 -10.40
N THR A 200 -11.51 0.07 -10.46
CA THR A 200 -12.32 1.17 -9.88
C THR A 200 -13.47 1.62 -10.76
N ARG A 201 -13.52 1.24 -12.04
CA ARG A 201 -14.63 1.60 -12.94
C ARG A 201 -15.91 0.89 -12.54
N ASP A 202 -17.03 1.61 -12.55
CA ASP A 202 -18.34 1.03 -12.27
C ASP A 202 -18.75 0.05 -13.37
N PRO A 203 -19.18 -1.18 -13.03
CA PRO A 203 -19.62 -2.16 -14.04
C PRO A 203 -20.86 -1.72 -14.82
N ALA A 204 -21.66 -0.79 -14.27
CA ALA A 204 -22.85 -0.26 -14.93
C ALA A 204 -22.57 0.75 -16.07
N THR A 205 -21.29 1.17 -16.23
CA THR A 205 -20.89 2.16 -17.24
C THR A 205 -20.05 1.57 -18.38
N SER A 206 -19.92 0.25 -18.42
CA SER A 206 -19.14 -0.48 -19.43
C SER A 206 -20.01 -1.24 -20.42
#